data_0d0065672da3c9d4cc7a913d2a6fbb4a
#
_entry.id   0d0065672da3c9d4cc7a913d2a6fbb4a
#
_cell.length_a   1.000
_cell.length_b   1.000
_cell.length_c   1.000
_cell.angle_alpha   90.00
_cell.angle_beta   90.00
_cell.angle_gamma   90.00
#
_symmetry.space_group_name_H-M   'P 1'
#
loop_
_entity.id
_entity.type
_entity.pdbx_description
1 polymer ?
#
loop_
_entity_poly.entity_id
_entity_poly.type
_entity_poly.pdbx_seq_one_letter_code
_entity_poly.pdbx_strand_id
1 'polypeptide(L)'
;MSVPVKAPQGPKQKILLVDDDPAIRQILVRLLTEEDFIVLSAANGVEALVLSASAKFDLVLLDLNMPVKNGWETFEQLSAANPLLPIILITARPGQFFPALAAGVGALLEKPLDFTKLFQTIRELLEESEEERLARLTGRSAAFSYIPPMPAQPDRHAFLKR
;
A
#
# COMPACT_ATOMS: atom_id res chain seq x y z
N MET A 1 -20.16 -21.94 26.38
CA MET A 1 -19.42 -20.73 25.94
C MET A 1 -19.79 -20.46 24.50
N SER A 2 -20.49 -19.38 24.28
CA SER A 2 -20.84 -18.97 22.92
C SER A 2 -19.60 -18.37 22.28
N VAL A 3 -19.16 -18.93 21.16
CA VAL A 3 -18.20 -18.27 20.27
C VAL A 3 -18.91 -17.01 19.77
N PRO A 4 -18.30 -15.82 19.87
CA PRO A 4 -18.93 -14.64 19.30
C PRO A 4 -19.07 -14.85 17.80
N VAL A 5 -20.32 -14.96 17.35
CA VAL A 5 -20.62 -14.97 15.93
C VAL A 5 -20.26 -13.57 15.43
N LYS A 6 -19.18 -13.47 14.67
CA LYS A 6 -18.79 -12.24 14.00
C LYS A 6 -20.00 -11.80 13.15
N ALA A 7 -20.53 -10.62 13.42
CA ALA A 7 -21.67 -10.08 12.67
C ALA A 7 -21.37 -10.14 11.17
N PRO A 8 -22.38 -10.35 10.29
CA PRO A 8 -22.16 -10.35 8.86
C PRO A 8 -21.52 -9.02 8.46
N GLN A 9 -20.24 -9.10 8.09
CA GLN A 9 -19.53 -7.95 7.60
C GLN A 9 -20.01 -7.66 6.17
N GLY A 10 -20.06 -6.38 5.81
CA GLY A 10 -20.32 -5.97 4.44
C GLY A 10 -19.33 -6.60 3.43
N PRO A 11 -19.48 -6.32 2.14
CA PRO A 11 -18.62 -6.90 1.11
C PRO A 11 -17.15 -6.61 1.45
N LYS A 12 -16.29 -7.64 1.34
CA LYS A 12 -14.85 -7.51 1.61
C LYS A 12 -14.23 -6.51 0.64
N GLN A 13 -13.34 -5.66 1.16
CA GLN A 13 -12.60 -4.70 0.36
C GLN A 13 -11.49 -5.40 -0.41
N LYS A 14 -11.25 -4.93 -1.63
CA LYS A 14 -10.32 -5.54 -2.58
C LYS A 14 -9.09 -4.66 -2.75
N ILE A 15 -7.93 -5.26 -2.56
CA ILE A 15 -6.61 -4.62 -2.68
C ILE A 15 -5.86 -5.19 -3.87
N LEU A 16 -5.29 -4.31 -4.69
CA LEU A 16 -4.31 -4.66 -5.70
C LEU A 16 -2.91 -4.48 -5.11
N LEU A 17 -2.15 -5.57 -5.06
CA LEU A 17 -0.76 -5.57 -4.60
C LEU A 17 0.18 -5.69 -5.79
N VAL A 18 1.08 -4.73 -5.96
CA VAL A 18 2.05 -4.70 -7.04
C VAL A 18 3.46 -4.69 -6.47
N ASP A 19 4.17 -5.80 -6.60
CA ASP A 19 5.54 -5.97 -6.13
C ASP A 19 6.23 -7.04 -7.01
N ASP A 20 7.44 -6.79 -7.46
CA ASP A 20 8.20 -7.72 -8.30
C ASP A 20 8.85 -8.86 -7.50
N ASP A 21 9.08 -8.67 -6.20
CA ASP A 21 9.62 -9.72 -5.33
C ASP A 21 8.55 -10.75 -4.97
N PRO A 22 8.67 -12.01 -5.47
CA PRO A 22 7.66 -13.03 -5.21
C PRO A 22 7.55 -13.40 -3.73
N ALA A 23 8.63 -13.35 -2.96
CA ALA A 23 8.62 -13.67 -1.54
C ALA A 23 7.85 -12.62 -0.73
N ILE A 24 8.10 -11.34 -0.98
CA ILE A 24 7.37 -10.23 -0.34
C ILE A 24 5.91 -10.26 -0.75
N ARG A 25 5.64 -10.47 -2.03
CA ARG A 25 4.27 -10.56 -2.56
C ARG A 25 3.47 -11.67 -1.88
N GLN A 26 4.03 -12.86 -1.73
CA GLN A 26 3.38 -13.98 -1.04
C GLN A 26 3.10 -13.68 0.43
N ILE A 27 4.04 -13.09 1.15
CA ILE A 27 3.88 -12.71 2.55
C ILE A 27 2.75 -11.68 2.69
N LEU A 28 2.76 -10.64 1.88
CA LEU A 28 1.75 -9.58 1.95
C LEU A 28 0.35 -10.09 1.57
N VAL A 29 0.24 -10.92 0.53
CA VAL A 29 -1.04 -11.56 0.17
C VAL A 29 -1.60 -12.35 1.33
N ARG A 30 -0.77 -13.15 1.98
CA ARG A 30 -1.17 -13.94 3.15
C ARG A 30 -1.65 -13.06 4.29
N LEU A 31 -0.84 -12.09 4.70
CA LEU A 31 -1.16 -11.22 5.84
C LEU A 31 -2.41 -10.38 5.59
N LEU A 32 -2.56 -9.83 4.40
CA LEU A 32 -3.76 -9.06 4.03
C LEU A 32 -5.02 -9.94 3.95
N THR A 33 -4.88 -11.16 3.48
CA THR A 33 -5.99 -12.12 3.46
C THR A 33 -6.41 -12.51 4.88
N GLU A 34 -5.47 -12.67 5.80
CA GLU A 34 -5.74 -12.88 7.24
C GLU A 34 -6.48 -11.69 7.87
N GLU A 35 -6.29 -10.48 7.35
CA GLU A 35 -7.00 -9.26 7.74
C GLU A 35 -8.35 -9.06 7.02
N ASP A 36 -8.89 -10.09 6.42
CA ASP A 36 -10.17 -10.13 5.72
C ASP A 36 -10.25 -9.31 4.40
N PHE A 37 -9.13 -8.98 3.79
CA PHE A 37 -9.12 -8.37 2.45
C PHE A 37 -9.14 -9.43 1.35
N ILE A 38 -9.73 -9.08 0.21
CA ILE A 38 -9.52 -9.80 -1.04
C ILE A 38 -8.32 -9.19 -1.72
N VAL A 39 -7.30 -10.00 -2.03
CA VAL A 39 -6.05 -9.51 -2.61
C VAL A 39 -5.81 -10.16 -3.96
N LEU A 40 -5.63 -9.32 -4.97
CA LEU A 40 -5.06 -9.72 -6.26
C LEU A 40 -3.66 -9.13 -6.37
N SER A 41 -2.71 -9.91 -6.85
CA SER A 41 -1.32 -9.48 -6.94
C SER A 41 -0.82 -9.45 -8.38
N ALA A 42 0.05 -8.48 -8.67
CA ALA A 42 0.75 -8.30 -9.92
C ALA A 42 2.26 -8.27 -9.67
N ALA A 43 3.02 -8.88 -10.57
CA ALA A 43 4.49 -8.92 -10.48
C ALA A 43 5.16 -7.70 -11.12
N ASN A 44 4.43 -6.89 -11.87
CA ASN A 44 4.92 -5.70 -12.55
C ASN A 44 3.78 -4.74 -12.90
N GLY A 45 4.13 -3.56 -13.41
CA GLY A 45 3.16 -2.53 -13.75
C GLY A 45 2.23 -2.90 -14.89
N VAL A 46 2.67 -3.70 -15.85
CA VAL A 46 1.83 -4.15 -16.98
C VAL A 46 0.71 -5.06 -16.48
N GLU A 47 1.03 -6.05 -15.66
CA GLU A 47 0.04 -6.91 -15.01
C GLU A 47 -0.93 -6.12 -14.14
N ALA A 48 -0.41 -5.14 -13.38
CA ALA A 48 -1.23 -4.27 -12.54
C ALA A 48 -2.28 -3.51 -13.34
N LEU A 49 -1.91 -2.96 -14.48
CA LEU A 49 -2.84 -2.24 -15.35
C LEU A 49 -3.89 -3.16 -15.97
N VAL A 50 -3.52 -4.37 -16.36
CA VAL A 50 -4.47 -5.38 -16.86
C VAL A 50 -5.48 -5.75 -15.79
N LEU A 51 -5.04 -6.03 -14.57
CA LEU A 51 -5.92 -6.34 -13.45
C LEU A 51 -6.84 -5.16 -13.10
N SER A 52 -6.30 -3.95 -13.06
CA SER A 52 -7.05 -2.73 -12.76
C SER A 52 -8.13 -2.44 -13.79
N ALA A 53 -7.93 -2.81 -15.06
CA ALA A 53 -8.92 -2.67 -16.10
C ALA A 53 -10.04 -3.71 -16.03
N SER A 54 -9.77 -4.88 -15.43
CA SER A 54 -10.70 -6.02 -15.38
C SER A 54 -11.49 -6.15 -14.08
N ALA A 55 -11.09 -5.44 -13.02
CA ALA A 55 -11.74 -5.51 -11.71
C ALA A 55 -11.69 -4.14 -11.01
N LYS A 56 -12.64 -3.93 -10.09
CA LYS A 56 -12.63 -2.75 -9.22
C LYS A 56 -11.81 -3.06 -7.97
N PHE A 57 -10.94 -2.13 -7.60
CA PHE A 57 -10.17 -2.18 -6.37
C PHE A 57 -10.53 -1.01 -5.46
N ASP A 58 -10.41 -1.24 -4.16
CA ASP A 58 -10.64 -0.22 -3.14
C ASP A 58 -9.35 0.50 -2.75
N LEU A 59 -8.19 -0.14 -2.96
CA LEU A 59 -6.87 0.39 -2.65
C LEU A 59 -5.80 -0.34 -3.46
N VAL A 60 -4.71 0.35 -3.74
CA VAL A 60 -3.51 -0.22 -4.37
C VAL A 60 -2.31 -0.06 -3.44
N LEU A 61 -1.55 -1.15 -3.28
CA LEU A 61 -0.20 -1.13 -2.74
C LEU A 61 0.77 -1.27 -3.91
N LEU A 62 1.62 -0.28 -4.12
CA LEU A 62 2.48 -0.19 -5.29
C LEU A 62 3.94 -0.01 -4.90
N ASP A 63 4.76 -0.99 -5.23
CA ASP A 63 6.21 -0.87 -5.16
C ASP A 63 6.73 0.05 -6.29
N LEU A 64 7.50 1.06 -5.92
CA LEU A 64 8.13 1.97 -6.87
C LEU A 64 9.34 1.35 -7.59
N ASN A 65 9.97 0.34 -7.00
CA ASN A 65 11.23 -0.23 -7.45
C ASN A 65 11.02 -1.52 -8.25
N MET A 66 10.44 -1.39 -9.46
CA MET A 66 10.18 -2.53 -10.34
C MET A 66 10.97 -2.41 -11.65
N PRO A 67 11.54 -3.53 -12.18
CA PRO A 67 12.45 -3.47 -13.33
C PRO A 67 11.79 -3.30 -14.69
N VAL A 68 10.56 -3.81 -14.90
CA VAL A 68 9.91 -3.85 -16.22
C VAL A 68 9.21 -2.54 -16.55
N LYS A 69 8.38 -2.06 -15.64
CA LYS A 69 7.72 -0.77 -15.72
C LYS A 69 7.84 -0.11 -14.36
N ASN A 70 8.47 1.06 -14.32
CA ASN A 70 8.73 1.67 -13.04
C ASN A 70 7.43 2.03 -12.31
N GLY A 71 7.49 2.07 -10.99
CA GLY A 71 6.32 2.29 -10.17
C GLY A 71 5.66 3.64 -10.40
N TRP A 72 6.41 4.69 -10.73
CA TRP A 72 5.86 6.01 -11.02
C TRP A 72 5.02 6.03 -12.29
N GLU A 73 5.46 5.40 -13.38
CA GLU A 73 4.65 5.27 -14.60
C GLU A 73 3.37 4.47 -14.34
N THR A 74 3.47 3.42 -13.56
CA THR A 74 2.30 2.62 -13.15
C THR A 74 1.35 3.46 -12.30
N PHE A 75 1.86 4.23 -11.35
CA PHE A 75 1.07 5.16 -10.55
C PHE A 75 0.33 6.18 -11.40
N GLU A 76 1.01 6.83 -12.35
CA GLU A 76 0.40 7.81 -13.23
C GLU A 76 -0.76 7.23 -14.04
N GLN A 77 -0.58 6.04 -14.58
CA GLN A 77 -1.62 5.37 -15.37
C GLN A 77 -2.81 4.89 -14.53
N LEU A 78 -2.56 4.35 -13.35
CA LEU A 78 -3.62 3.96 -12.41
C LEU A 78 -4.41 5.18 -11.94
N SER A 79 -3.73 6.27 -11.61
CA SER A 79 -4.36 7.52 -11.16
C SER A 79 -5.14 8.21 -12.26
N ALA A 80 -4.66 8.17 -13.52
CA ALA A 80 -5.39 8.70 -14.66
C ALA A 80 -6.69 7.92 -14.93
N ALA A 81 -6.65 6.60 -14.78
CA ALA A 81 -7.82 5.74 -14.98
C ALA A 81 -8.84 5.86 -13.83
N ASN A 82 -8.40 6.05 -12.61
CA ASN A 82 -9.24 6.23 -11.43
C ASN A 82 -8.60 7.20 -10.43
N PRO A 83 -8.87 8.50 -10.55
CA PRO A 83 -8.24 9.51 -9.68
C PRO A 83 -8.57 9.40 -8.20
N LEU A 84 -9.69 8.79 -7.84
CA LEU A 84 -10.12 8.63 -6.45
C LEU A 84 -9.65 7.33 -5.81
N LEU A 85 -9.01 6.44 -6.55
CA LEU A 85 -8.45 5.19 -6.01
C LEU A 85 -7.26 5.52 -5.11
N PRO A 86 -7.33 5.21 -3.80
CA PRO A 86 -6.19 5.44 -2.91
C PRO A 86 -5.04 4.52 -3.25
N ILE A 87 -3.85 5.10 -3.38
CA ILE A 87 -2.62 4.38 -3.67
C ILE A 87 -1.62 4.61 -2.54
N ILE A 88 -1.11 3.53 -1.98
CA ILE A 88 0.02 3.54 -1.06
C ILE A 88 1.26 3.17 -1.85
N LEU A 89 2.26 4.04 -1.84
CA LEU A 89 3.56 3.76 -2.44
C LEU A 89 4.48 3.09 -1.43
N ILE A 90 5.22 2.10 -1.91
CA ILE A 90 6.24 1.38 -1.14
C ILE A 90 7.56 1.55 -1.87
N THR A 91 8.63 1.87 -1.15
CA THR A 91 9.95 2.08 -1.74
C THR A 91 11.08 1.61 -0.84
N ALA A 92 12.14 1.08 -1.45
CA ALA A 92 13.42 0.84 -0.78
C ALA A 92 14.40 2.01 -0.96
N ARG A 93 14.04 3.01 -1.77
CA ARG A 93 14.90 4.17 -2.06
C ARG A 93 14.51 5.37 -1.21
N PRO A 94 15.45 6.07 -0.59
CA PRO A 94 15.19 7.34 0.07
C PRO A 94 14.83 8.44 -0.95
N GLY A 95 14.32 9.56 -0.45
CA GLY A 95 14.10 10.74 -1.30
C GLY A 95 12.78 10.75 -2.08
N GLN A 96 11.84 9.83 -1.82
CA GLN A 96 10.56 9.78 -2.50
C GLN A 96 9.45 10.62 -1.81
N PHE A 97 9.75 11.21 -0.66
CA PHE A 97 8.77 11.96 0.13
C PHE A 97 8.10 13.12 -0.65
N PHE A 98 8.90 14.02 -1.18
CA PHE A 98 8.36 15.19 -1.89
C PHE A 98 7.66 14.83 -3.20
N PRO A 99 8.20 13.93 -4.05
CA PRO A 99 7.46 13.45 -5.21
C PRO A 99 6.12 12.80 -4.85
N ALA A 100 6.07 11.98 -3.82
CA ALA A 100 4.84 11.34 -3.35
C ALA A 100 3.81 12.35 -2.84
N LEU A 101 4.25 13.29 -2.02
CA LEU A 101 3.40 14.38 -1.52
C LEU A 101 2.82 15.21 -2.67
N ALA A 102 3.66 15.62 -3.63
CA ALA A 102 3.25 16.40 -4.79
C ALA A 102 2.29 15.64 -5.71
N ALA A 103 2.39 14.33 -5.80
CA ALA A 103 1.52 13.50 -6.62
C ALA A 103 0.13 13.23 -6.00
N GLY A 104 -0.10 13.67 -4.77
CA GLY A 104 -1.37 13.43 -4.06
C GLY A 104 -1.57 11.99 -3.60
N VAL A 105 -0.50 11.24 -3.42
CA VAL A 105 -0.52 9.85 -2.93
C VAL A 105 -1.09 9.80 -1.51
N GLY A 106 -1.81 8.74 -1.19
CA GLY A 106 -2.37 8.56 0.15
C GLY A 106 -1.32 8.36 1.23
N ALA A 107 -0.32 7.55 0.95
CA ALA A 107 0.79 7.28 1.87
C ALA A 107 2.04 6.81 1.15
N LEU A 108 3.18 6.98 1.79
CA LEU A 108 4.48 6.45 1.38
C LEU A 108 5.10 5.66 2.53
N LEU A 109 5.42 4.40 2.28
CA LEU A 109 6.12 3.54 3.23
C LEU A 109 7.50 3.17 2.69
N GLU A 110 8.51 3.31 3.51
CA GLU A 110 9.87 2.88 3.20
C GLU A 110 10.16 1.48 3.75
N LYS A 111 10.81 0.65 2.93
CA LYS A 111 11.26 -0.70 3.34
C LYS A 111 12.49 -0.61 4.26
N PRO A 112 12.64 -1.50 5.25
CA PRO A 112 11.76 -2.62 5.62
C PRO A 112 10.42 -2.16 6.19
N LEU A 113 9.33 -2.83 5.79
CA LEU A 113 7.99 -2.45 6.18
C LEU A 113 7.68 -2.78 7.64
N ASP A 114 7.06 -1.83 8.33
CA ASP A 114 6.34 -2.06 9.56
C ASP A 114 4.90 -2.48 9.22
N PHE A 115 4.60 -3.77 9.33
CA PHE A 115 3.30 -4.31 8.94
C PHE A 115 2.14 -3.75 9.77
N THR A 116 2.37 -3.49 11.05
CA THR A 116 1.34 -2.88 11.91
C THR A 116 0.94 -1.50 11.39
N LYS A 117 1.93 -0.68 11.05
CA LYS A 117 1.70 0.64 10.46
C LYS A 117 1.11 0.56 9.06
N LEU A 118 1.50 -0.42 8.26
CA LEU A 118 0.92 -0.66 6.95
C LEU A 118 -0.58 -0.96 7.06
N PHE A 119 -0.99 -1.86 7.92
CA PHE A 119 -2.40 -2.21 8.10
C PHE A 119 -3.22 -1.05 8.65
N GLN A 120 -2.66 -0.30 9.59
CA GLN A 120 -3.29 0.92 10.10
C GLN A 120 -3.50 1.95 8.97
N THR A 121 -2.49 2.19 8.16
CA THR A 121 -2.55 3.13 7.03
C THR A 121 -3.58 2.70 5.98
N ILE A 122 -3.64 1.39 5.67
CA ILE A 122 -4.64 0.84 4.76
C ILE A 122 -6.06 1.15 5.28
N ARG A 123 -6.33 0.86 6.54
CA ARG A 123 -7.65 1.11 7.14
C ARG A 123 -8.01 2.59 7.14
N GLU A 124 -7.09 3.46 7.50
CA GLU A 124 -7.28 4.91 7.48
C GLU A 124 -7.66 5.43 6.08
N LEU A 125 -6.96 4.98 5.05
CA LEU A 125 -7.24 5.37 3.67
C LEU A 125 -8.56 4.80 3.15
N LEU A 126 -8.92 3.59 3.54
CA LEU A 126 -10.20 2.99 3.15
C LEU A 126 -11.40 3.67 3.83
N GLU A 127 -11.20 4.27 4.99
CA GLU A 127 -12.23 5.01 5.74
C GLU A 127 -12.37 6.47 5.29
N GLU A 128 -11.41 7.00 4.49
CA GLU A 128 -11.52 8.36 3.96
C GLU A 128 -12.77 8.54 3.10
N SER A 129 -13.43 9.67 3.27
CA SER A 129 -14.50 10.11 2.38
C SER A 129 -13.96 10.54 1.01
N GLU A 130 -14.82 10.58 0.00
CA GLU A 130 -14.45 11.12 -1.32
C GLU A 130 -14.01 12.59 -1.23
N GLU A 131 -14.62 13.38 -0.34
CA GLU A 131 -14.26 14.78 -0.10
C GLU A 131 -12.82 14.89 0.43
N GLU A 132 -12.43 14.04 1.38
CA GLU A 132 -11.07 14.01 1.93
C GLU A 132 -10.04 13.62 0.87
N ARG A 133 -10.36 12.61 0.03
CA ARG A 133 -9.52 12.21 -1.09
C ARG A 133 -9.35 13.33 -2.10
N LEU A 134 -10.45 13.98 -2.46
CA LEU A 134 -10.43 15.09 -3.39
C LEU A 134 -9.65 16.28 -2.84
N ALA A 135 -9.79 16.59 -1.55
CA ALA A 135 -9.05 17.65 -0.89
C ALA A 135 -7.53 17.39 -0.92
N ARG A 136 -7.10 16.14 -0.73
CA ARG A 136 -5.70 15.75 -0.84
C ARG A 136 -5.18 15.91 -2.28
N LEU A 137 -5.92 15.45 -3.26
CA LEU A 137 -5.55 15.53 -4.67
C LEU A 137 -5.46 16.98 -5.19
N THR A 138 -6.27 17.86 -4.64
CA THR A 138 -6.29 19.29 -5.02
C THR A 138 -5.38 20.18 -4.16
N GLY A 139 -4.60 19.58 -3.27
CA GLY A 139 -3.70 20.30 -2.37
C GLY A 139 -4.38 21.10 -1.26
N ARG A 140 -5.67 20.89 -1.02
CA ARG A 140 -6.44 21.54 0.06
C ARG A 140 -6.24 20.89 1.42
N SER A 141 -5.74 19.67 1.44
CA SER A 141 -5.45 18.92 2.66
C SER A 141 -4.03 18.38 2.60
N ALA A 142 -3.33 18.48 3.73
CA ALA A 142 -2.02 17.86 3.93
C ALA A 142 -2.10 16.42 4.47
N ALA A 143 -3.23 15.75 4.33
CA ALA A 143 -3.45 14.38 4.81
C ALA A 143 -2.64 13.36 3.98
N PHE A 144 -1.34 13.36 4.21
CA PHE A 144 -0.38 12.44 3.61
C PHE A 144 0.37 11.74 4.75
N SER A 145 0.38 10.41 4.71
CA SER A 145 1.07 9.61 5.72
C SER A 145 2.43 9.16 5.19
N TYR A 146 3.48 9.55 5.90
CA TYR A 146 4.82 9.04 5.66
C TYR A 146 5.23 8.10 6.78
N ILE A 147 5.58 6.87 6.44
CA ILE A 147 6.04 5.87 7.39
C ILE A 147 7.50 5.52 7.04
N PRO A 148 8.46 5.89 7.90
CA PRO A 148 9.86 5.58 7.69
C PRO A 148 10.13 4.08 7.77
N PRO A 149 11.30 3.61 7.30
CA PRO A 149 11.66 2.21 7.40
C PRO A 149 11.72 1.77 8.86
N MET A 150 11.35 0.51 9.09
CA MET A 150 11.49 -0.09 10.41
C MET A 150 12.97 -0.04 10.83
N PRO A 151 13.30 0.44 12.04
CA PRO A 151 14.69 0.51 12.46
C PRO A 151 15.31 -0.89 12.50
N ALA A 152 16.58 -0.98 12.09
CA ALA A 152 17.33 -2.21 12.20
C ALA A 152 17.32 -2.68 13.67
N GLN A 153 16.99 -3.94 13.90
CA GLN A 153 17.06 -4.47 15.25
C GLN A 153 18.51 -4.39 15.74
N PRO A 154 18.75 -3.90 16.95
CA PRO A 154 20.11 -3.91 17.51
C PRO A 154 20.64 -5.35 17.53
N ASP A 155 21.84 -5.52 17.04
CA ASP A 155 22.50 -6.83 16.97
C ASP A 155 22.54 -7.45 18.36
N ARG A 156 21.71 -8.47 18.60
CA ARG A 156 21.64 -9.17 19.89
C ARG A 156 22.98 -9.85 20.26
N HIS A 157 23.86 -9.99 19.29
CA HIS A 157 25.18 -10.56 19.49
C HIS A 157 26.24 -9.55 19.96
N ALA A 158 25.96 -8.23 19.87
CA ALA A 158 26.90 -7.20 20.32
C ALA A 158 27.13 -7.22 21.84
N PHE A 159 26.23 -7.80 22.62
CA PHE A 159 26.35 -7.92 24.08
C PHE A 159 27.09 -9.16 24.57
N LEU A 160 27.43 -10.09 23.69
CA LEU A 160 28.14 -11.33 24.06
C LEU A 160 29.66 -11.27 23.87
N LYS A 161 30.20 -10.14 23.43
CA LYS A 161 31.64 -9.90 23.25
C LYS A 161 32.20 -8.94 24.29
N ARG A 162 31.92 -9.21 25.55
CA ARG A 162 32.67 -8.59 26.64
C ARG A 162 33.19 -9.66 27.58
#